data_5df276e1759a2991e644e92ff15c4b1b
#
_entry.id   5df276e1759a2991e644e92ff15c4b1b
#
_cell.length_a   1.000
_cell.length_b   1.000
_cell.length_c   1.000
_cell.angle_alpha   90.00
_cell.angle_beta   90.00
_cell.angle_gamma   90.00
#
_symmetry.space_group_name_H-M   'P 1'
#
loop_
_entity.id
_entity.type
_entity.pdbx_description
1 polymer ?
#
loop_
_entity_poly.entity_id
_entity_poly.type
_entity_poly.pdbx_seq_one_letter_code
_entity_poly.pdbx_strand_id
1 'polypeptide(L)'
;SGIKAHTIRIWEQRYGVIAPKRTKTNIRYYQDDDLKFLLNVALLNKNGIKISKIARMTRQAVAEKVAAISEINFEYSTQLDALTISMIEMDEQKFDRIVSTNIHQLGFERTMLEVIYPFLDKLGVLWLTGSINPVQENFISYLIRQKIIVAINNEPIPQGSHVKKFIVYLPEG
;
A
#
# COMPACT_ATOMS: atom_id res chain seq x y z
N SER A 1 -3.39 2.34 -8.95
CA SER A 1 -2.60 1.35 -9.72
C SER A 1 -1.62 1.99 -10.71
N GLY A 2 -1.78 3.27 -11.06
CA GLY A 2 -0.96 3.95 -12.07
C GLY A 2 -1.07 3.37 -13.51
N ILE A 3 -1.91 2.37 -13.72
CA ILE A 3 -2.10 1.75 -15.04
C ILE A 3 -3.24 2.46 -15.78
N LYS A 4 -2.98 2.85 -17.02
CA LYS A 4 -4.01 3.45 -17.87
C LYS A 4 -5.11 2.44 -18.20
N ALA A 5 -6.37 2.87 -18.22
CA ALA A 5 -7.52 2.00 -18.50
C ALA A 5 -7.39 1.23 -19.83
N HIS A 6 -6.76 1.83 -20.84
CA HIS A 6 -6.54 1.18 -22.12
C HIS A 6 -5.54 -0.01 -22.00
N THR A 7 -4.54 0.09 -21.13
CA THR A 7 -3.57 -0.99 -20.88
C THR A 7 -4.25 -2.20 -20.25
N ILE A 8 -5.16 -1.97 -19.29
CA ILE A 8 -5.96 -3.05 -18.67
C ILE A 8 -6.82 -3.75 -19.75
N ARG A 9 -7.40 -2.99 -20.69
CA ARG A 9 -8.17 -3.58 -21.81
C ARG A 9 -7.30 -4.43 -22.73
N ILE A 10 -6.06 -4.03 -23.00
CA ILE A 10 -5.11 -4.83 -23.76
C ILE A 10 -4.77 -6.12 -23.01
N TRP A 11 -4.56 -6.06 -21.70
CA TRP A 11 -4.26 -7.22 -20.87
C TRP A 11 -5.43 -8.19 -20.82
N GLU A 12 -6.68 -7.69 -20.73
CA GLU A 12 -7.91 -8.47 -20.86
C GLU A 12 -7.94 -9.19 -22.22
N GLN A 13 -7.81 -8.46 -23.31
CA GLN A 13 -8.01 -8.98 -24.67
C GLN A 13 -6.91 -9.93 -25.14
N ARG A 14 -5.64 -9.58 -24.87
CA ARG A 14 -4.48 -10.34 -25.40
C ARG A 14 -4.04 -11.48 -24.52
N TYR A 15 -4.19 -11.33 -23.21
CA TYR A 15 -3.60 -12.27 -22.25
C TYR A 15 -4.62 -12.89 -21.30
N GLY A 16 -5.87 -12.43 -21.31
CA GLY A 16 -6.90 -12.95 -20.42
C GLY A 16 -6.58 -12.75 -18.93
N VAL A 17 -5.78 -11.73 -18.58
CA VAL A 17 -5.32 -11.49 -17.20
C VAL A 17 -6.50 -11.30 -16.26
N ILE A 18 -7.58 -10.70 -16.74
CA ILE A 18 -8.77 -10.41 -15.97
C ILE A 18 -10.01 -10.43 -16.90
N ALA A 19 -11.14 -10.85 -16.37
CA ALA A 19 -12.44 -10.85 -17.07
C ALA A 19 -13.41 -9.92 -16.32
N PRO A 20 -13.55 -8.65 -16.74
CA PRO A 20 -14.45 -7.72 -16.09
C PRO A 20 -15.91 -8.15 -16.24
N LYS A 21 -16.72 -7.89 -15.24
CA LYS A 21 -18.17 -7.96 -15.38
C LYS A 21 -18.68 -6.80 -16.20
N ARG A 22 -19.89 -6.94 -16.77
CA ARG A 22 -20.51 -5.90 -17.57
C ARG A 22 -21.90 -5.57 -17.06
N THR A 23 -22.23 -4.28 -17.07
CA THR A 23 -23.60 -3.81 -16.81
C THR A 23 -24.53 -4.18 -17.98
N LYS A 24 -25.84 -4.00 -17.78
CA LYS A 24 -26.84 -4.14 -18.87
C LYS A 24 -26.56 -3.19 -20.06
N THR A 25 -25.90 -2.06 -19.81
CA THR A 25 -25.47 -1.07 -20.82
C THR A 25 -24.06 -1.33 -21.36
N ASN A 26 -23.51 -2.53 -21.13
CA ASN A 26 -22.18 -2.99 -21.61
C ASN A 26 -20.98 -2.23 -21.05
N ILE A 27 -21.14 -1.53 -19.90
CA ILE A 27 -20.04 -0.86 -19.19
C ILE A 27 -19.29 -1.89 -18.35
N ARG A 28 -17.94 -1.89 -18.44
CA ARG A 28 -17.07 -2.73 -17.62
C ARG A 28 -17.08 -2.27 -16.17
N TYR A 29 -17.16 -3.21 -15.24
CA TYR A 29 -16.88 -2.95 -13.84
C TYR A 29 -16.06 -4.10 -13.24
N TYR A 30 -15.28 -3.78 -12.21
CA TYR A 30 -14.39 -4.68 -11.52
C TYR A 30 -14.81 -4.77 -10.06
N GLN A 31 -14.73 -5.96 -9.49
CA GLN A 31 -14.96 -6.17 -8.05
C GLN A 31 -13.67 -5.93 -7.26
N ASP A 32 -13.77 -5.86 -5.94
CA ASP A 32 -12.63 -5.62 -5.07
C ASP A 32 -11.50 -6.64 -5.26
N ASP A 33 -11.85 -7.92 -5.42
CA ASP A 33 -10.87 -8.98 -5.72
C ASP A 33 -10.18 -8.81 -7.07
N ASP A 34 -10.87 -8.22 -8.04
CA ASP A 34 -10.29 -7.91 -9.35
C ASP A 34 -9.34 -6.73 -9.23
N LEU A 35 -9.67 -5.75 -8.38
CA LEU A 35 -8.79 -4.61 -8.09
C LEU A 35 -7.51 -5.05 -7.39
N LYS A 36 -7.64 -5.90 -6.35
CA LYS A 36 -6.50 -6.51 -5.65
C LYS A 36 -5.57 -7.23 -6.62
N PHE A 37 -6.15 -8.08 -7.46
CA PHE A 37 -5.39 -8.83 -8.45
C PHE A 37 -4.69 -7.93 -9.47
N LEU A 38 -5.37 -6.92 -10.00
CA LEU A 38 -4.79 -5.94 -10.93
C LEU A 38 -3.63 -5.14 -10.29
N LEU A 39 -3.73 -4.81 -9.01
CA LEU A 39 -2.64 -4.14 -8.28
C LEU A 39 -1.41 -5.05 -8.17
N ASN A 40 -1.62 -6.32 -7.83
CA ASN A 40 -0.55 -7.31 -7.78
C ASN A 40 0.12 -7.52 -9.15
N VAL A 41 -0.68 -7.65 -10.22
CA VAL A 41 -0.20 -7.75 -11.60
C VAL A 41 0.61 -6.50 -12.00
N ALA A 42 0.11 -5.32 -11.66
CA ALA A 42 0.78 -4.05 -11.91
C ALA A 42 2.16 -3.99 -11.25
N LEU A 43 2.22 -4.39 -9.99
CA LEU A 43 3.45 -4.41 -9.21
C LEU A 43 4.49 -5.36 -9.82
N LEU A 44 4.09 -6.58 -10.17
CA LEU A 44 4.98 -7.53 -10.84
C LEU A 44 5.47 -7.01 -12.20
N ASN A 45 4.58 -6.40 -12.99
CA ASN A 45 4.93 -5.85 -14.29
C ASN A 45 5.90 -4.67 -14.18
N LYS A 46 5.68 -3.77 -13.20
CA LYS A 46 6.57 -2.66 -12.88
C LYS A 46 7.97 -3.15 -12.44
N ASN A 47 8.03 -4.30 -11.75
CA ASN A 47 9.28 -4.97 -11.38
C ASN A 47 9.86 -5.85 -12.50
N GLY A 48 9.52 -5.58 -13.77
CA GLY A 48 10.15 -6.19 -14.95
C GLY A 48 9.61 -7.54 -15.37
N ILE A 49 8.61 -8.11 -14.68
CA ILE A 49 8.01 -9.38 -15.08
C ILE A 49 7.05 -9.14 -16.25
N LYS A 50 7.31 -9.79 -17.38
CA LYS A 50 6.48 -9.66 -18.59
C LYS A 50 5.05 -10.10 -18.32
N ILE A 51 4.07 -9.33 -18.80
CA ILE A 51 2.64 -9.60 -18.60
C ILE A 51 2.23 -10.98 -19.12
N SER A 52 2.82 -11.46 -20.21
CA SER A 52 2.59 -12.80 -20.74
C SER A 52 3.00 -13.93 -19.79
N LYS A 53 3.97 -13.67 -18.91
CA LYS A 53 4.40 -14.60 -17.86
C LYS A 53 3.46 -14.54 -16.67
N ILE A 54 3.04 -13.33 -16.27
CA ILE A 54 2.10 -13.11 -15.16
C ILE A 54 0.74 -13.75 -15.49
N ALA A 55 0.26 -13.61 -16.71
CA ALA A 55 -1.01 -14.18 -17.18
C ALA A 55 -1.11 -15.72 -17.08
N ARG A 56 0.03 -16.40 -16.98
CA ARG A 56 0.09 -17.87 -16.82
C ARG A 56 0.16 -18.30 -15.35
N MET A 57 0.24 -17.37 -14.42
CA MET A 57 0.32 -17.64 -12.99
C MET A 57 -1.10 -17.74 -12.39
N THR A 58 -1.25 -18.55 -11.36
CA THR A 58 -2.45 -18.51 -10.53
C THR A 58 -2.51 -17.23 -9.72
N ARG A 59 -3.69 -16.79 -9.27
CA ARG A 59 -3.83 -15.62 -8.38
C ARG A 59 -2.95 -15.75 -7.12
N GLN A 60 -2.86 -16.95 -6.57
CA GLN A 60 -2.01 -17.24 -5.41
C GLN A 60 -0.52 -17.09 -5.73
N ALA A 61 -0.03 -17.65 -6.84
CA ALA A 61 1.35 -17.50 -7.26
C ALA A 61 1.76 -16.04 -7.53
N VAL A 62 0.81 -15.24 -8.04
CA VAL A 62 0.99 -13.79 -8.20
C VAL A 62 1.15 -13.12 -6.83
N ALA A 63 0.29 -13.44 -5.84
CA ALA A 63 0.36 -12.88 -4.50
C ALA A 63 1.66 -13.26 -3.76
N GLU A 64 2.07 -14.52 -3.82
CA GLU A 64 3.33 -15.01 -3.24
C GLU A 64 4.54 -14.31 -3.85
N LYS A 65 4.53 -14.11 -5.16
CA LYS A 65 5.63 -13.43 -5.85
C LYS A 65 5.69 -11.94 -5.53
N VAL A 66 4.54 -11.30 -5.33
CA VAL A 66 4.45 -9.92 -4.83
C VAL A 66 5.03 -9.82 -3.42
N ALA A 67 4.68 -10.75 -2.53
CA ALA A 67 5.22 -10.79 -1.18
C ALA A 67 6.76 -10.89 -1.19
N ALA A 68 7.32 -11.79 -2.01
CA ALA A 68 8.77 -11.95 -2.13
C ALA A 68 9.48 -10.71 -2.67
N ILE A 69 8.88 -10.00 -3.65
CA ILE A 69 9.45 -8.77 -4.21
C ILE A 69 9.40 -7.63 -3.18
N SER A 70 8.33 -7.55 -2.39
CA SER A 70 8.17 -6.53 -1.34
C SER A 70 9.20 -6.67 -0.22
N GLU A 71 9.72 -7.87 -0.01
CA GLU A 71 10.78 -8.13 0.98
C GLU A 71 12.18 -7.74 0.47
N ILE A 72 12.39 -7.72 -0.85
CA ILE A 72 13.74 -7.58 -1.45
C ILE A 72 14.00 -6.16 -1.99
N ASN A 73 12.98 -5.43 -2.42
CA ASN A 73 13.16 -4.16 -3.14
C ASN A 73 12.90 -2.92 -2.28
N PHE A 74 13.97 -2.16 -2.04
CA PHE A 74 13.99 -0.84 -1.40
C PHE A 74 13.49 0.31 -2.29
N GLU A 75 12.93 0.08 -3.46
CA GLU A 75 12.32 1.16 -4.22
C GLU A 75 11.02 1.60 -3.54
N TYR A 76 11.00 2.84 -3.04
CA TYR A 76 9.87 3.45 -2.33
C TYR A 76 8.52 3.23 -3.02
N SER A 77 8.50 3.28 -4.34
CA SER A 77 7.27 3.07 -5.11
C SER A 77 6.69 1.65 -4.96
N THR A 78 7.56 0.65 -4.85
CA THR A 78 7.18 -0.77 -4.65
C THR A 78 6.62 -0.98 -3.25
N GLN A 79 7.21 -0.34 -2.25
CA GLN A 79 6.72 -0.40 -0.87
C GLN A 79 5.36 0.27 -0.70
N LEU A 80 5.14 1.42 -1.34
CA LEU A 80 3.84 2.09 -1.35
C LEU A 80 2.75 1.22 -1.97
N ASP A 81 3.07 0.51 -3.05
CA ASP A 81 2.13 -0.42 -3.69
C ASP A 81 1.86 -1.64 -2.79
N ALA A 82 2.87 -2.17 -2.11
CA ALA A 82 2.73 -3.28 -1.18
C ALA A 82 1.90 -2.90 0.07
N LEU A 83 2.10 -1.69 0.62
CA LEU A 83 1.29 -1.14 1.70
C LEU A 83 -0.17 -0.94 1.25
N THR A 84 -0.39 -0.45 0.02
CA THR A 84 -1.73 -0.30 -0.54
C THR A 84 -2.45 -1.65 -0.67
N ILE A 85 -1.74 -2.69 -1.09
CA ILE A 85 -2.29 -4.04 -1.19
C ILE A 85 -2.63 -4.58 0.20
N SER A 86 -1.73 -4.43 1.20
CA SER A 86 -1.99 -4.89 2.57
C SER A 86 -3.23 -4.22 3.18
N MET A 87 -3.45 -2.94 2.88
CA MET A 87 -4.67 -2.23 3.28
C MET A 87 -5.92 -2.83 2.63
N ILE A 88 -5.89 -3.04 1.31
CA ILE A 88 -7.05 -3.59 0.57
C ILE A 88 -7.39 -5.00 1.05
N GLU A 89 -6.37 -5.79 1.35
CA GLU A 89 -6.50 -7.16 1.87
C GLU A 89 -6.81 -7.21 3.37
N MET A 90 -6.74 -6.08 4.08
CA MET A 90 -6.84 -5.99 5.54
C MET A 90 -5.79 -6.89 6.23
N ASP A 91 -4.61 -7.03 5.63
CA ASP A 91 -3.54 -7.89 6.10
C ASP A 91 -2.59 -7.11 7.03
N GLU A 92 -2.90 -7.18 8.34
CA GLU A 92 -2.12 -6.54 9.40
C GLU A 92 -0.66 -7.06 9.43
N GLN A 93 -0.47 -8.37 9.28
CA GLN A 93 0.87 -8.97 9.36
C GLN A 93 1.77 -8.48 8.23
N LYS A 94 1.23 -8.37 7.01
CA LYS A 94 1.94 -7.86 5.85
C LYS A 94 2.29 -6.38 6.02
N PHE A 95 1.33 -5.57 6.49
CA PHE A 95 1.56 -4.16 6.81
C PHE A 95 2.67 -4.00 7.86
N ASP A 96 2.53 -4.72 8.99
CA ASP A 96 3.48 -4.68 10.09
C ASP A 96 4.91 -5.05 9.63
N ARG A 97 5.05 -6.12 8.87
CA ARG A 97 6.33 -6.58 8.35
C ARG A 97 7.00 -5.52 7.49
N ILE A 98 6.26 -4.90 6.55
CA ILE A 98 6.81 -3.87 5.66
C ILE A 98 7.28 -2.67 6.49
N VAL A 99 6.45 -2.15 7.39
CA VAL A 99 6.78 -0.97 8.20
C VAL A 99 7.91 -1.26 9.18
N SER A 100 7.87 -2.41 9.88
CA SER A 100 8.91 -2.79 10.84
C SER A 100 10.26 -3.01 10.16
N THR A 101 10.29 -3.59 8.96
CA THR A 101 11.52 -3.73 8.17
C THR A 101 12.10 -2.36 7.82
N ASN A 102 11.27 -1.42 7.38
CA ASN A 102 11.71 -0.05 7.09
C ASN A 102 12.24 0.66 8.35
N ILE A 103 11.53 0.55 9.47
CA ILE A 103 11.97 1.14 10.75
C ILE A 103 13.33 0.57 11.16
N HIS A 104 13.53 -0.73 11.00
CA HIS A 104 14.80 -1.37 11.34
C HIS A 104 15.96 -0.88 10.46
N GLN A 105 15.71 -0.62 9.18
CA GLN A 105 16.75 -0.27 8.22
C GLN A 105 17.01 1.23 8.11
N LEU A 106 15.97 2.05 8.16
CA LEU A 106 16.03 3.50 7.95
C LEU A 106 15.92 4.29 9.26
N GLY A 107 15.45 3.67 10.33
CA GLY A 107 14.99 4.34 11.52
C GLY A 107 13.55 4.85 11.42
N PHE A 108 12.94 5.15 12.57
CA PHE A 108 11.52 5.54 12.63
C PHE A 108 11.24 6.84 11.86
N GLU A 109 12.03 7.90 12.10
CA GLU A 109 11.83 9.22 11.47
C GLU A 109 11.84 9.12 9.93
N ARG A 110 12.88 8.50 9.36
CA ARG A 110 12.98 8.36 7.91
C ARG A 110 11.87 7.48 7.34
N THR A 111 11.48 6.42 8.04
CA THR A 111 10.33 5.60 7.62
C THR A 111 9.04 6.41 7.57
N MET A 112 8.81 7.28 8.56
CA MET A 112 7.64 8.17 8.54
C MET A 112 7.69 9.13 7.35
N LEU A 113 8.82 9.81 7.13
CA LEU A 113 8.96 10.83 6.09
C LEU A 113 8.98 10.24 4.67
N GLU A 114 9.68 9.13 4.47
CA GLU A 114 9.96 8.59 3.14
C GLU A 114 8.97 7.50 2.71
N VAL A 115 8.29 6.84 3.65
CA VAL A 115 7.38 5.73 3.35
C VAL A 115 5.94 6.04 3.77
N ILE A 116 5.72 6.38 5.05
CA ILE A 116 4.36 6.51 5.59
C ILE A 116 3.67 7.77 5.06
N TYR A 117 4.30 8.94 5.05
CA TYR A 117 3.68 10.16 4.53
C TYR A 117 3.34 10.06 3.04
N PRO A 118 4.25 9.61 2.14
CA PRO A 118 3.89 9.36 0.76
C PRO A 118 2.78 8.31 0.58
N PHE A 119 2.71 7.32 1.47
CA PHE A 119 1.60 6.36 1.48
C PHE A 119 0.29 7.03 1.86
N LEU A 120 0.26 7.88 2.90
CA LEU A 120 -0.93 8.64 3.29
C LEU A 120 -1.40 9.61 2.19
N ASP A 121 -0.48 10.27 1.50
CA ASP A 121 -0.80 11.12 0.34
C ASP A 121 -1.50 10.30 -0.76
N LYS A 122 -0.98 9.10 -1.05
CA LYS A 122 -1.61 8.17 -2.00
C LYS A 122 -3.01 7.73 -1.54
N LEU A 123 -3.20 7.48 -0.23
CA LEU A 123 -4.50 7.16 0.35
C LEU A 123 -5.48 8.32 0.20
N GLY A 124 -5.03 9.56 0.39
CA GLY A 124 -5.85 10.76 0.17
C GLY A 124 -6.43 10.81 -1.24
N VAL A 125 -5.64 10.50 -2.27
CA VAL A 125 -6.12 10.40 -3.65
C VAL A 125 -7.13 9.25 -3.83
N LEU A 126 -6.86 8.09 -3.24
CA LEU A 126 -7.76 6.93 -3.32
C LEU A 126 -9.08 7.19 -2.58
N TRP A 127 -9.07 7.94 -1.49
CA TRP A 127 -10.24 8.41 -0.78
C TRP A 127 -11.11 9.33 -1.65
N LEU A 128 -10.51 10.36 -2.25
CA LEU A 128 -11.21 11.30 -3.13
C LEU A 128 -11.86 10.63 -4.35
N THR A 129 -11.29 9.53 -4.82
CA THR A 129 -11.84 8.75 -5.94
C THR A 129 -12.84 7.68 -5.50
N GLY A 130 -13.14 7.56 -4.19
CA GLY A 130 -14.01 6.51 -3.66
C GLY A 130 -13.43 5.10 -3.80
N SER A 131 -12.11 4.98 -3.99
CA SER A 131 -11.42 3.70 -4.21
C SER A 131 -11.09 2.94 -2.92
N ILE A 132 -11.25 3.59 -1.77
CA ILE A 132 -11.13 2.99 -0.44
C ILE A 132 -12.37 3.30 0.38
N ASN A 133 -12.69 2.42 1.32
CA ASN A 133 -13.84 2.57 2.21
C ASN A 133 -13.40 2.97 3.63
N PRO A 134 -14.32 3.48 4.48
CA PRO A 134 -14.00 3.90 5.86
C PRO A 134 -13.38 2.80 6.74
N VAL A 135 -13.67 1.53 6.46
CA VAL A 135 -13.11 0.40 7.24
C VAL A 135 -11.62 0.25 6.94
N GLN A 136 -11.22 0.36 5.67
CA GLN A 136 -9.83 0.31 5.25
C GLN A 136 -9.04 1.51 5.79
N GLU A 137 -9.64 2.71 5.79
CA GLU A 137 -9.04 3.91 6.38
C GLU A 137 -8.79 3.73 7.87
N ASN A 138 -9.81 3.31 8.64
CA ASN A 138 -9.69 3.06 10.07
C ASN A 138 -8.64 1.99 10.38
N PHE A 139 -8.59 0.92 9.59
CA PHE A 139 -7.60 -0.14 9.74
C PHE A 139 -6.16 0.41 9.65
N ILE A 140 -5.86 1.16 8.61
CA ILE A 140 -4.52 1.74 8.42
C ILE A 140 -4.20 2.78 9.48
N SER A 141 -5.14 3.66 9.80
CA SER A 141 -4.95 4.69 10.84
C SER A 141 -4.62 4.07 12.19
N TYR A 142 -5.29 2.96 12.52
CA TYR A 142 -5.02 2.21 13.75
C TYR A 142 -3.60 1.61 13.76
N LEU A 143 -3.17 0.98 12.67
CA LEU A 143 -1.84 0.37 12.58
C LEU A 143 -0.71 1.42 12.63
N ILE A 144 -0.88 2.54 11.92
CA ILE A 144 0.09 3.64 11.98
C ILE A 144 0.16 4.21 13.40
N ARG A 145 -1.00 4.42 14.04
CA ARG A 145 -1.07 4.90 15.43
C ARG A 145 -0.34 3.98 16.39
N GLN A 146 -0.47 2.66 16.25
CA GLN A 146 0.30 1.70 17.07
C GLN A 146 1.81 1.91 16.93
N LYS A 147 2.32 2.06 15.70
CA LYS A 147 3.75 2.30 15.46
C LYS A 147 4.25 3.59 16.10
N ILE A 148 3.45 4.66 16.02
CA ILE A 148 3.78 5.94 16.66
C ILE A 148 3.83 5.80 18.18
N ILE A 149 2.84 5.13 18.80
CA ILE A 149 2.82 4.92 20.25
C ILE A 149 4.04 4.12 20.72
N VAL A 150 4.40 3.06 20.01
CA VAL A 150 5.59 2.27 20.32
C VAL A 150 6.86 3.12 20.19
N ALA A 151 6.97 3.94 19.15
CA ALA A 151 8.11 4.83 18.98
C ALA A 151 8.22 5.85 20.12
N ILE A 152 7.11 6.49 20.51
CA ILE A 152 7.06 7.42 21.64
C ILE A 152 7.51 6.73 22.93
N ASN A 153 7.03 5.50 23.18
CA ASN A 153 7.39 4.76 24.40
C ASN A 153 8.87 4.36 24.46
N ASN A 154 9.51 4.22 23.29
CA ASN A 154 10.92 3.85 23.19
C ASN A 154 11.86 5.05 23.22
N GLU A 155 11.33 6.28 23.13
CA GLU A 155 12.16 7.49 23.23
C GLU A 155 12.66 7.70 24.66
N PRO A 156 13.97 7.92 24.86
CA PRO A 156 14.51 8.18 26.19
C PRO A 156 13.98 9.53 26.71
N ILE A 157 13.57 9.55 27.97
CA ILE A 157 13.15 10.78 28.64
C ILE A 157 14.39 11.69 28.73
N PRO A 158 14.38 12.88 28.11
CA PRO A 158 15.51 13.79 28.16
C PRO A 158 15.78 14.22 29.61
N GLN A 159 17.04 14.06 30.06
CA GLN A 159 17.47 14.49 31.38
C GLN A 159 18.39 15.72 31.28
N GLY A 160 18.16 16.75 32.08
CA GLY A 160 19.04 17.91 32.21
C GLY A 160 18.30 19.24 32.23
N SER A 161 19.00 20.27 32.74
CA SER A 161 18.46 21.63 32.93
C SER A 161 18.31 22.44 31.63
N HIS A 162 18.90 21.98 30.52
CA HIS A 162 18.89 22.67 29.21
C HIS A 162 17.93 22.08 28.19
N VAL A 163 17.01 21.18 28.61
CA VAL A 163 16.04 20.56 27.72
C VAL A 163 15.00 21.59 27.28
N LYS A 164 14.91 21.85 25.97
CA LYS A 164 13.86 22.72 25.43
C LYS A 164 12.52 21.97 25.50
N LYS A 165 11.50 22.62 26.05
CA LYS A 165 10.13 22.08 26.12
C LYS A 165 9.27 22.78 25.06
N PHE A 166 8.54 22.00 24.29
CA PHE A 166 7.57 22.47 23.30
C PHE A 166 6.19 21.94 23.70
N ILE A 167 5.19 22.79 23.61
CA ILE A 167 3.78 22.43 23.77
C ILE A 167 3.15 22.52 22.39
N VAL A 168 2.61 21.42 21.90
CA VAL A 168 1.85 21.36 20.66
C VAL A 168 0.37 21.17 21.02
N TYR A 169 -0.49 22.00 20.47
CA TYR A 169 -1.93 21.90 20.67
C TYR A 169 -2.64 22.04 19.32
N LEU A 170 -3.78 21.38 19.20
CA LEU A 170 -4.69 21.58 18.09
C LEU A 170 -5.72 22.62 18.52
N PRO A 171 -5.98 23.66 17.71
CA PRO A 171 -7.08 24.59 18.00
C PRO A 171 -8.41 23.81 17.96
N GLU A 172 -9.30 24.10 18.89
CA GLU A 172 -10.66 23.61 18.83
C GLU A 172 -11.31 24.17 17.57
N GLY A 173 -11.86 23.27 16.71
CA GLY A 173 -12.56 23.64 15.49
C GLY A 173 -14.01 24.08 15.73
#